data_d5b891354c882aa38c3bcf49075d899e
#
_entry.id   d5b891354c882aa38c3bcf49075d899e
#
_cell.length_a   1.000
_cell.length_b   1.000
_cell.length_c   1.000
_cell.angle_alpha   90.00
_cell.angle_beta   90.00
_cell.angle_gamma   90.00
#
_symmetry.space_group_name_H-M   'P 1'
#
loop_
_entity.id
_entity.type
_entity.pdbx_description
1 polymer ?
#
loop_
_entity_poly.entity_id
_entity_poly.type
_entity_poly.pdbx_seq_one_letter_code
_entity_poly.pdbx_strand_id
1 'polypeptide(L)'
;MRVCGIIAEYNPFHSGHAYQIAEARARSGCDYLIVAMSGDFVQRGAPALMDKYIRARMALLSGADLVLMLPVAASTASAEGFARAGVSVLHTTGVVDTLSFGCEDPAICENPYRKLARSLSDESPDFQAALQHGLSSGLPYAQARTAAIHSCADGCDPVLLDHPNNLLAFEYMRAIAYTHADLELCPIQRLGSYHGSDMAGGSGGDDGGNPADGLDGDVAVSSDNHDPNTAKQMQEFLSASTCRSLLSGDPNAALHILREQKQLPESNLDLLRQYLDTYAFLSEQDLSAQLHYALLAQRDSGYSAYLDCGSDLSARIRKSLGAYKNFSGFCDLLKNKSLTRARIARALTHILLQLPAEAPAPLIGTDGSVPYLRVLGFRSSADGLLHEIKQHASAPLVTRPAQLRELSQTDAASGATQTFFAQDLFAADVYRSALLHKCGRCYADDYRRRIEIV
;
A
#
# COMPACT_ATOMS: atom_id res chain seq x y z
N MET A 1 10.36 25.37 -8.75
CA MET A 1 10.56 24.21 -7.86
C MET A 1 9.90 23.03 -8.55
N ARG A 2 10.59 21.92 -8.67
CA ARG A 2 10.07 20.69 -9.29
C ARG A 2 9.96 19.60 -8.22
N VAL A 3 8.77 18.98 -8.09
CA VAL A 3 8.50 18.04 -7.00
C VAL A 3 8.02 16.70 -7.54
N CYS A 4 8.70 15.63 -7.18
CA CYS A 4 8.33 14.26 -7.54
C CYS A 4 7.61 13.57 -6.36
N GLY A 5 6.49 12.92 -6.62
CA GLY A 5 5.75 12.11 -5.68
C GLY A 5 5.97 10.61 -5.89
N ILE A 6 6.04 9.84 -4.81
CA ILE A 6 6.03 8.37 -4.80
C ILE A 6 4.93 7.91 -3.85
N ILE A 7 4.19 6.85 -4.23
CA ILE A 7 3.21 6.18 -3.37
C ILE A 7 3.80 4.82 -2.97
N ALA A 8 3.88 4.52 -1.66
CA ALA A 8 4.59 3.34 -1.19
C ALA A 8 4.04 2.76 0.13
N GLU A 9 4.36 1.51 0.40
CA GLU A 9 4.16 0.87 1.71
C GLU A 9 5.45 0.82 2.53
N TYR A 10 6.58 0.57 1.88
CA TYR A 10 7.89 0.33 2.51
C TYR A 10 7.82 -0.73 3.63
N ASN A 11 7.32 -1.88 3.30
CA ASN A 11 7.03 -2.96 4.25
C ASN A 11 7.81 -4.27 3.98
N PRO A 12 9.11 -4.35 4.37
CA PRO A 12 9.97 -3.26 4.82
C PRO A 12 10.52 -2.40 3.66
N PHE A 13 11.20 -1.30 4.00
CA PHE A 13 12.04 -0.58 3.04
C PHE A 13 13.23 -1.46 2.64
N HIS A 14 13.59 -1.51 1.36
CA HIS A 14 14.71 -2.29 0.83
C HIS A 14 15.44 -1.55 -0.30
N SER A 15 16.57 -2.10 -0.78
CA SER A 15 17.41 -1.44 -1.77
C SER A 15 16.71 -1.15 -3.11
N GLY A 16 15.69 -1.95 -3.49
CA GLY A 16 14.84 -1.64 -4.64
C GLY A 16 14.04 -0.34 -4.47
N HIS A 17 13.64 -0.01 -3.24
CA HIS A 17 12.99 1.28 -2.96
C HIS A 17 14.00 2.44 -2.97
N ALA A 18 15.21 2.22 -2.45
CA ALA A 18 16.29 3.22 -2.55
C ALA A 18 16.66 3.49 -4.02
N TYR A 19 16.76 2.46 -4.84
CA TYR A 19 16.94 2.56 -6.28
C TYR A 19 15.82 3.38 -6.93
N GLN A 20 14.55 3.08 -6.61
CA GLN A 20 13.41 3.86 -7.12
C GLN A 20 13.50 5.34 -6.75
N ILE A 21 13.86 5.68 -5.52
CA ILE A 21 14.04 7.08 -5.08
C ILE A 21 15.14 7.76 -5.88
N ALA A 22 16.29 7.10 -6.07
CA ALA A 22 17.41 7.64 -6.83
C ALA A 22 17.07 7.87 -8.30
N GLU A 23 16.43 6.88 -8.96
CA GLU A 23 16.01 6.97 -10.35
C GLU A 23 14.90 8.02 -10.54
N ALA A 24 13.95 8.11 -9.61
CA ALA A 24 12.91 9.13 -9.64
C ALA A 24 13.52 10.54 -9.64
N ARG A 25 14.52 10.80 -8.80
CA ARG A 25 15.24 12.06 -8.78
C ARG A 25 15.99 12.32 -10.08
N ALA A 26 16.75 11.33 -10.55
CA ALA A 26 17.56 11.48 -11.75
C ALA A 26 16.72 11.75 -13.00
N ARG A 27 15.60 11.01 -13.17
CA ARG A 27 14.76 11.11 -14.37
C ARG A 27 13.83 12.32 -14.35
N SER A 28 13.24 12.65 -13.21
CA SER A 28 12.37 13.84 -13.10
C SER A 28 13.14 15.14 -12.97
N GLY A 29 14.40 15.10 -12.55
CA GLY A 29 15.20 16.30 -12.23
C GLY A 29 14.58 17.11 -11.09
N CYS A 30 13.87 16.47 -10.16
CA CYS A 30 13.14 17.16 -9.10
C CYS A 30 14.07 17.74 -8.04
N ASP A 31 13.70 18.92 -7.53
CA ASP A 31 14.35 19.55 -6.37
C ASP A 31 14.01 18.81 -5.08
N TYR A 32 12.74 18.34 -4.97
CA TYR A 32 12.23 17.64 -3.79
C TYR A 32 11.45 16.37 -4.18
N LEU A 33 11.47 15.39 -3.26
CA LEU A 33 10.76 14.12 -3.40
C LEU A 33 9.85 13.88 -2.18
N ILE A 34 8.54 13.77 -2.44
CA ILE A 34 7.51 13.47 -1.45
C ILE A 34 7.09 12.01 -1.55
N VAL A 35 6.98 11.33 -0.42
CA VAL A 35 6.44 9.97 -0.34
C VAL A 35 5.09 9.99 0.36
N ALA A 36 4.03 9.53 -0.30
CA ALA A 36 2.76 9.16 0.33
C ALA A 36 2.84 7.70 0.78
N MET A 37 2.91 7.45 2.09
CA MET A 37 3.24 6.14 2.66
C MET A 37 2.11 5.58 3.51
N SER A 38 1.83 4.28 3.38
CA SER A 38 0.92 3.55 4.27
C SER A 38 1.29 3.74 5.74
N GLY A 39 0.29 3.93 6.60
CA GLY A 39 0.43 3.98 8.04
C GLY A 39 0.83 2.62 8.65
N ASP A 40 0.30 2.27 9.81
CA ASP A 40 0.66 1.04 10.53
C ASP A 40 0.02 -0.23 9.93
N PHE A 41 -0.91 -0.08 8.99
CA PHE A 41 -1.54 -1.18 8.23
C PHE A 41 -1.36 -0.97 6.73
N VAL A 42 -1.26 -2.07 6.00
CA VAL A 42 -0.91 -2.10 4.58
C VAL A 42 -1.99 -2.77 3.73
N GLN A 43 -1.93 -2.59 2.42
CA GLN A 43 -2.94 -2.97 1.43
C GLN A 43 -3.35 -4.46 1.49
N ARG A 44 -2.43 -5.34 1.88
CA ARG A 44 -2.73 -6.78 2.00
C ARG A 44 -3.59 -7.13 3.21
N GLY A 45 -4.05 -6.15 4.01
CA GLY A 45 -4.83 -6.38 5.22
C GLY A 45 -4.00 -6.98 6.35
N ALA A 46 -2.81 -6.44 6.55
CA ALA A 46 -1.88 -6.87 7.59
C ALA A 46 -1.28 -5.66 8.31
N PRO A 47 -0.75 -5.80 9.53
CA PRO A 47 0.09 -4.78 10.12
C PRO A 47 1.38 -4.67 9.32
N ALA A 48 1.93 -3.48 9.23
CA ALA A 48 3.29 -3.30 8.74
C ALA A 48 4.29 -3.98 9.68
N LEU A 49 5.40 -4.48 9.14
CA LEU A 49 6.44 -5.19 9.89
C LEU A 49 6.95 -4.36 11.08
N MET A 50 7.07 -3.05 10.89
CA MET A 50 7.45 -2.07 11.89
C MET A 50 6.64 -0.79 11.74
N ASP A 51 6.65 0.06 12.77
CA ASP A 51 5.81 1.26 12.83
C ASP A 51 6.10 2.24 11.69
N LYS A 52 5.13 3.09 11.43
CA LYS A 52 5.17 4.06 10.34
C LYS A 52 6.31 5.08 10.45
N TYR A 53 6.73 5.47 11.65
CA TYR A 53 7.77 6.48 11.83
C TYR A 53 9.16 5.94 11.50
N ILE A 54 9.47 4.69 11.90
CA ILE A 54 10.73 4.02 11.51
C ILE A 54 10.81 3.87 9.99
N ARG A 55 9.71 3.46 9.34
CA ARG A 55 9.67 3.35 7.87
C ARG A 55 9.81 4.71 7.18
N ALA A 56 9.20 5.76 7.73
CA ALA A 56 9.39 7.13 7.26
C ALA A 56 10.86 7.58 7.39
N ARG A 57 11.50 7.31 8.54
CA ARG A 57 12.93 7.61 8.74
C ARG A 57 13.81 6.88 7.74
N MET A 58 13.52 5.61 7.44
CA MET A 58 14.25 4.84 6.40
C MET A 58 14.15 5.51 5.03
N ALA A 59 12.96 5.96 4.64
CA ALA A 59 12.76 6.66 3.38
C ALA A 59 13.52 7.99 3.32
N LEU A 60 13.49 8.78 4.42
CA LEU A 60 14.22 10.05 4.53
C LEU A 60 15.74 9.85 4.44
N LEU A 61 16.29 8.86 5.15
CA LEU A 61 17.71 8.51 5.07
C LEU A 61 18.11 8.04 3.66
N SER A 62 17.18 7.50 2.91
CA SER A 62 17.39 7.01 1.54
C SER A 62 17.10 8.03 0.45
N GLY A 63 16.79 9.28 0.81
CA GLY A 63 16.68 10.38 -0.16
C GLY A 63 15.29 10.99 -0.36
N ALA A 64 14.26 10.55 0.34
CA ALA A 64 13.00 11.29 0.39
C ALA A 64 13.16 12.59 1.21
N ASP A 65 12.44 13.65 0.85
CA ASP A 65 12.49 14.94 1.57
C ASP A 65 11.31 15.10 2.53
N LEU A 66 10.15 14.54 2.18
CA LEU A 66 8.95 14.57 3.01
C LEU A 66 8.21 13.23 2.91
N VAL A 67 7.73 12.74 4.04
CA VAL A 67 6.87 11.55 4.10
C VAL A 67 5.51 11.94 4.68
N LEU A 68 4.47 11.77 3.88
CA LEU A 68 3.06 11.96 4.23
C LEU A 68 2.40 10.59 4.49
N MET A 69 1.46 10.54 5.42
CA MET A 69 0.74 9.31 5.74
C MET A 69 -0.53 9.16 4.87
N LEU A 70 -0.72 7.98 4.31
CA LEU A 70 -2.02 7.57 3.78
C LEU A 70 -2.96 7.22 4.94
N PRO A 71 -4.21 7.74 4.98
CA PRO A 71 -5.21 7.31 5.95
C PRO A 71 -5.42 5.79 5.93
N VAL A 72 -5.71 5.19 7.09
CA VAL A 72 -5.80 3.72 7.21
C VAL A 72 -6.86 3.11 6.29
N ALA A 73 -7.99 3.78 6.11
CA ALA A 73 -9.04 3.35 5.17
C ALA A 73 -8.54 3.27 3.72
N ALA A 74 -7.57 4.11 3.35
CA ALA A 74 -6.91 4.11 2.04
C ALA A 74 -5.79 3.08 1.96
N SER A 75 -4.92 3.03 2.98
CA SER A 75 -3.76 2.13 2.98
C SER A 75 -4.14 0.64 3.01
N THR A 76 -5.34 0.31 3.47
CA THR A 76 -5.90 -1.05 3.49
C THR A 76 -6.96 -1.30 2.43
N ALA A 77 -7.15 -0.39 1.48
CA ALA A 77 -8.13 -0.53 0.39
C ALA A 77 -7.68 -1.48 -0.73
N SER A 78 -8.55 -1.68 -1.72
CA SER A 78 -8.18 -2.32 -3.00
C SER A 78 -7.09 -1.54 -3.73
N ALA A 79 -6.46 -2.12 -4.76
CA ALA A 79 -5.46 -1.42 -5.57
C ALA A 79 -5.98 -0.10 -6.13
N GLU A 80 -7.23 -0.07 -6.60
CA GLU A 80 -7.92 1.14 -7.05
C GLU A 80 -8.05 2.20 -5.94
N GLY A 81 -8.59 1.81 -4.77
CA GLY A 81 -8.76 2.73 -3.65
C GLY A 81 -7.42 3.25 -3.11
N PHE A 82 -6.42 2.37 -3.04
CA PHE A 82 -5.05 2.74 -2.66
C PHE A 82 -4.42 3.75 -3.64
N ALA A 83 -4.51 3.47 -4.95
CA ALA A 83 -4.00 4.35 -5.98
C ALA A 83 -4.70 5.72 -5.96
N ARG A 84 -6.04 5.71 -5.89
CA ARG A 84 -6.86 6.91 -5.86
C ARG A 84 -6.50 7.80 -4.66
N ALA A 85 -6.42 7.23 -3.47
CA ALA A 85 -6.05 7.99 -2.27
C ALA A 85 -4.59 8.45 -2.27
N GLY A 86 -3.66 7.64 -2.78
CA GLY A 86 -2.25 8.02 -2.90
C GLY A 86 -2.05 9.22 -3.84
N VAL A 87 -2.70 9.20 -5.00
CA VAL A 87 -2.70 10.33 -5.95
C VAL A 87 -3.36 11.54 -5.32
N SER A 88 -4.49 11.37 -4.61
CA SER A 88 -5.18 12.47 -3.93
C SER A 88 -4.32 13.13 -2.84
N VAL A 89 -3.59 12.35 -2.03
CA VAL A 89 -2.66 12.91 -1.03
C VAL A 89 -1.59 13.77 -1.70
N LEU A 90 -0.99 13.29 -2.80
CA LEU A 90 0.01 14.05 -3.54
C LEU A 90 -0.60 15.29 -4.21
N HIS A 91 -1.76 15.15 -4.86
CA HIS A 91 -2.50 16.26 -5.49
C HIS A 91 -2.87 17.34 -4.46
N THR A 92 -3.34 16.96 -3.29
CA THR A 92 -3.72 17.88 -2.20
C THR A 92 -2.57 18.78 -1.74
N THR A 93 -1.29 18.35 -1.91
CA THR A 93 -0.14 19.19 -1.59
C THR A 93 -0.06 20.47 -2.43
N GLY A 94 -0.64 20.47 -3.63
CA GLY A 94 -0.63 21.58 -4.58
C GLY A 94 0.75 21.88 -5.19
N VAL A 95 1.77 21.02 -4.97
CA VAL A 95 3.16 21.27 -5.40
C VAL A 95 3.79 20.12 -6.18
N VAL A 96 3.14 18.96 -6.25
CA VAL A 96 3.70 17.78 -6.95
C VAL A 96 3.43 17.90 -8.45
N ASP A 97 4.50 17.79 -9.25
CA ASP A 97 4.45 17.87 -10.71
C ASP A 97 4.54 16.50 -11.38
N THR A 98 5.19 15.53 -10.72
CA THR A 98 5.53 14.24 -11.32
C THR A 98 5.18 13.11 -10.36
N LEU A 99 4.56 12.03 -10.85
CA LEU A 99 4.33 10.79 -10.11
C LEU A 99 5.30 9.72 -10.61
N SER A 100 6.18 9.23 -9.71
CA SER A 100 7.08 8.11 -10.00
C SER A 100 6.58 6.82 -9.34
N PHE A 101 6.65 5.73 -10.08
CA PHE A 101 6.26 4.38 -9.63
C PHE A 101 7.06 3.30 -10.35
N GLY A 102 7.16 2.12 -9.71
CA GLY A 102 7.75 0.95 -10.31
C GLY A 102 6.75 0.20 -11.20
N CYS A 103 7.18 -0.28 -12.36
CA CYS A 103 6.41 -1.14 -13.26
C CYS A 103 7.29 -2.26 -13.81
N GLU A 104 6.68 -3.33 -14.29
CA GLU A 104 7.39 -4.39 -14.99
C GLU A 104 7.82 -3.90 -16.38
N ASP A 105 6.92 -3.22 -17.08
CA ASP A 105 7.16 -2.66 -18.40
C ASP A 105 6.68 -1.20 -18.48
N PRO A 106 7.57 -0.23 -18.76
CA PRO A 106 7.20 1.18 -18.96
C PRO A 106 6.23 1.43 -20.11
N ALA A 107 6.09 0.51 -21.07
CA ALA A 107 5.11 0.59 -22.16
C ALA A 107 3.66 0.74 -21.65
N ILE A 108 3.37 0.31 -20.41
CA ILE A 108 2.08 0.53 -19.76
C ILE A 108 1.70 2.02 -19.70
N CYS A 109 2.66 2.93 -19.77
CA CYS A 109 2.44 4.37 -19.76
C CYS A 109 2.25 4.99 -21.14
N GLU A 110 2.22 4.20 -22.21
CA GLU A 110 2.01 4.68 -23.57
C GLU A 110 0.56 5.12 -23.81
N ASN A 111 0.37 5.80 -24.93
CA ASN A 111 -0.87 6.49 -25.25
C ASN A 111 -2.14 5.62 -25.24
N PRO A 112 -2.14 4.35 -25.74
CA PRO A 112 -3.33 3.49 -25.66
C PRO A 112 -3.82 3.29 -24.23
N TYR A 113 -2.90 2.97 -23.31
CA TYR A 113 -3.24 2.73 -21.90
C TYR A 113 -3.66 3.99 -21.15
N ARG A 114 -3.05 5.15 -21.48
CA ARG A 114 -3.48 6.45 -20.92
C ARG A 114 -4.89 6.83 -21.36
N LYS A 115 -5.25 6.55 -22.62
CA LYS A 115 -6.62 6.77 -23.12
C LYS A 115 -7.60 5.84 -22.41
N LEU A 116 -7.25 4.55 -22.31
CA LEU A 116 -8.07 3.58 -21.60
C LEU A 116 -8.25 3.99 -20.13
N ALA A 117 -7.19 4.39 -19.42
CA ALA A 117 -7.28 4.84 -18.04
C ALA A 117 -8.23 6.03 -17.87
N ARG A 118 -8.20 7.01 -18.80
CA ARG A 118 -9.11 8.15 -18.81
C ARG A 118 -10.56 7.73 -19.07
N SER A 119 -10.80 6.84 -20.03
CA SER A 119 -12.17 6.36 -20.35
C SER A 119 -12.79 5.55 -19.20
N LEU A 120 -11.97 4.95 -18.36
CA LEU A 120 -12.39 4.15 -17.20
C LEU A 120 -12.30 4.89 -15.85
N SER A 121 -11.93 6.18 -15.84
CA SER A 121 -11.85 6.97 -14.59
C SER A 121 -13.20 7.03 -13.86
N ASP A 122 -14.29 7.21 -14.62
CA ASP A 122 -15.67 7.30 -14.13
C ASP A 122 -16.49 6.04 -14.38
N GLU A 123 -15.82 4.90 -14.65
CA GLU A 123 -16.45 3.62 -14.92
C GLU A 123 -17.55 3.71 -16.02
N SER A 124 -17.12 3.79 -17.27
CA SER A 124 -18.02 3.88 -18.41
C SER A 124 -19.15 2.82 -18.37
N PRO A 125 -20.32 3.08 -18.98
CA PRO A 125 -21.42 2.11 -19.04
C PRO A 125 -20.99 0.75 -19.58
N ASP A 126 -20.08 0.71 -20.57
CA ASP A 126 -19.58 -0.53 -21.17
C ASP A 126 -18.72 -1.32 -20.19
N PHE A 127 -17.87 -0.62 -19.41
CA PHE A 127 -17.10 -1.24 -18.35
C PHE A 127 -18.01 -1.82 -17.25
N GLN A 128 -19.01 -1.05 -16.81
CA GLN A 128 -19.96 -1.51 -15.79
C GLN A 128 -20.74 -2.73 -16.27
N ALA A 129 -21.19 -2.74 -17.54
CA ALA A 129 -21.90 -3.88 -18.14
C ALA A 129 -20.99 -5.12 -18.18
N ALA A 130 -19.74 -4.98 -18.63
CA ALA A 130 -18.77 -6.07 -18.67
C ALA A 130 -18.44 -6.61 -17.26
N LEU A 131 -18.28 -5.73 -16.28
CA LEU A 131 -18.03 -6.10 -14.88
C LEU A 131 -19.22 -6.89 -14.31
N GLN A 132 -20.45 -6.41 -14.50
CA GLN A 132 -21.67 -7.10 -14.07
C GLN A 132 -21.83 -8.45 -14.74
N HIS A 133 -21.52 -8.56 -16.03
CA HIS A 133 -21.53 -9.83 -16.74
C HIS A 133 -20.53 -10.83 -16.12
N GLY A 134 -19.30 -10.41 -15.85
CA GLY A 134 -18.29 -11.25 -15.18
C GLY A 134 -18.76 -11.72 -13.79
N LEU A 135 -19.30 -10.81 -12.98
CA LEU A 135 -19.82 -11.15 -11.65
C LEU A 135 -21.00 -12.13 -11.71
N SER A 136 -21.96 -11.91 -12.63
CA SER A 136 -23.10 -12.81 -12.82
C SER A 136 -22.70 -14.20 -13.34
N SER A 137 -21.58 -14.28 -14.04
CA SER A 137 -20.97 -15.55 -14.49
C SER A 137 -20.16 -16.26 -13.39
N GLY A 138 -20.12 -15.70 -12.16
CA GLY A 138 -19.46 -16.30 -11.00
C GLY A 138 -17.97 -16.01 -10.89
N LEU A 139 -17.43 -15.07 -11.67
CA LEU A 139 -16.04 -14.66 -11.53
C LEU A 139 -15.82 -13.89 -10.20
N PRO A 140 -14.68 -14.08 -9.53
CA PRO A 140 -14.26 -13.19 -8.44
C PRO A 140 -14.18 -11.74 -8.90
N TYR A 141 -14.47 -10.78 -8.02
CA TYR A 141 -14.49 -9.36 -8.37
C TYR A 141 -13.21 -8.90 -9.11
N ALA A 142 -12.03 -9.30 -8.62
CA ALA A 142 -10.77 -8.92 -9.25
C ALA A 142 -10.67 -9.47 -10.70
N GLN A 143 -11.04 -10.73 -10.92
CA GLN A 143 -11.05 -11.35 -12.26
C GLN A 143 -12.11 -10.72 -13.16
N ALA A 144 -13.32 -10.50 -12.64
CA ALA A 144 -14.39 -9.84 -13.39
C ALA A 144 -13.98 -8.42 -13.79
N ARG A 145 -13.28 -7.70 -12.90
CA ARG A 145 -12.77 -6.36 -13.16
C ARG A 145 -11.65 -6.36 -14.20
N THR A 146 -10.68 -7.26 -14.09
CA THR A 146 -9.63 -7.41 -15.12
C THR A 146 -10.24 -7.76 -16.47
N ALA A 147 -11.18 -8.69 -16.53
CA ALA A 147 -11.89 -9.02 -17.77
C ALA A 147 -12.67 -7.83 -18.35
N ALA A 148 -13.28 -7.00 -17.51
CA ALA A 148 -13.96 -5.78 -17.95
C ALA A 148 -12.96 -4.72 -18.48
N ILE A 149 -11.80 -4.56 -17.86
CA ILE A 149 -10.72 -3.70 -18.39
C ILE A 149 -10.27 -4.23 -19.76
N HIS A 150 -10.01 -5.53 -19.89
CA HIS A 150 -9.60 -6.14 -21.15
C HIS A 150 -10.64 -5.95 -22.26
N SER A 151 -11.94 -6.03 -21.94
CA SER A 151 -13.01 -5.84 -22.94
C SER A 151 -13.09 -4.40 -23.47
N CYS A 152 -12.56 -3.43 -22.73
CA CYS A 152 -12.50 -2.00 -23.12
C CYS A 152 -11.13 -1.61 -23.70
N ALA A 153 -10.17 -2.54 -23.77
CA ALA A 153 -8.75 -2.27 -24.03
C ALA A 153 -8.40 -2.24 -25.53
N ASP A 154 -9.18 -1.56 -26.37
CA ASP A 154 -8.89 -1.43 -27.78
C ASP A 154 -7.51 -0.81 -28.04
N GLY A 155 -6.66 -1.56 -28.77
CA GLY A 155 -5.28 -1.16 -29.09
C GLY A 155 -4.28 -1.30 -27.94
N CYS A 156 -4.66 -1.91 -26.82
CA CYS A 156 -3.78 -2.26 -25.73
C CYS A 156 -3.43 -3.75 -25.77
N ASP A 157 -2.21 -4.11 -25.35
CA ASP A 157 -1.89 -5.51 -25.05
C ASP A 157 -2.41 -5.85 -23.64
N PRO A 158 -3.43 -6.73 -23.51
CA PRO A 158 -3.98 -7.06 -22.21
C PRO A 158 -2.96 -7.76 -21.29
N VAL A 159 -1.95 -8.45 -21.83
CA VAL A 159 -0.90 -9.12 -21.05
C VAL A 159 -0.14 -8.14 -20.17
N LEU A 160 0.08 -6.92 -20.62
CA LEU A 160 0.72 -5.90 -19.78
C LEU A 160 -0.09 -5.53 -18.53
N LEU A 161 -1.42 -5.63 -18.61
CA LEU A 161 -2.32 -5.36 -17.48
C LEU A 161 -2.44 -6.52 -16.47
N ASP A 162 -1.96 -7.71 -16.84
CA ASP A 162 -1.96 -8.87 -15.93
C ASP A 162 -0.81 -8.83 -14.91
N HIS A 163 0.23 -8.03 -15.18
CA HIS A 163 1.33 -7.86 -14.24
C HIS A 163 0.96 -6.94 -13.07
N PRO A 164 1.22 -7.34 -11.82
CA PRO A 164 0.72 -6.61 -10.64
C PRO A 164 1.14 -5.14 -10.55
N ASN A 165 2.40 -4.81 -10.88
CA ASN A 165 2.85 -3.43 -10.80
C ASN A 165 2.42 -2.61 -12.03
N ASN A 166 2.26 -3.23 -13.19
CA ASN A 166 1.67 -2.59 -14.37
C ASN A 166 0.18 -2.29 -14.12
N LEU A 167 -0.56 -3.23 -13.49
CA LEU A 167 -1.94 -2.98 -13.09
C LEU A 167 -2.02 -1.83 -12.10
N LEU A 168 -1.12 -1.77 -11.13
CA LEU A 168 -1.07 -0.65 -10.18
C LEU A 168 -0.71 0.68 -10.88
N ALA A 169 0.21 0.66 -11.85
CA ALA A 169 0.53 1.82 -12.70
C ALA A 169 -0.70 2.30 -13.46
N PHE A 170 -1.49 1.37 -14.01
CA PHE A 170 -2.76 1.67 -14.67
C PHE A 170 -3.77 2.31 -13.71
N GLU A 171 -3.88 1.81 -12.48
CA GLU A 171 -4.75 2.42 -11.46
C GLU A 171 -4.27 3.83 -11.07
N TYR A 172 -2.96 4.11 -11.04
CA TYR A 172 -2.46 5.48 -10.86
C TYR A 172 -2.88 6.41 -11.99
N MET A 173 -2.82 5.96 -13.25
CA MET A 173 -3.30 6.75 -14.39
C MET A 173 -4.81 7.02 -14.31
N ARG A 174 -5.61 6.01 -13.88
CA ARG A 174 -7.05 6.21 -13.62
C ARG A 174 -7.29 7.22 -12.50
N ALA A 175 -6.52 7.11 -11.41
CA ALA A 175 -6.62 8.03 -10.28
C ALA A 175 -6.28 9.47 -10.67
N ILE A 176 -5.23 9.68 -11.49
CA ILE A 176 -4.87 11.00 -12.02
C ILE A 176 -6.03 11.59 -12.86
N ALA A 177 -6.63 10.76 -13.71
CA ALA A 177 -7.78 11.21 -14.52
C ALA A 177 -9.00 11.54 -13.62
N TYR A 178 -9.28 10.74 -12.62
CA TYR A 178 -10.38 10.93 -11.66
C TYR A 178 -10.22 12.19 -10.81
N THR A 179 -9.01 12.45 -10.31
CA THR A 179 -8.71 13.62 -9.46
C THR A 179 -8.46 14.90 -10.26
N HIS A 180 -8.45 14.80 -11.59
CA HIS A 180 -8.04 15.90 -12.48
C HIS A 180 -6.66 16.48 -12.17
N ALA A 181 -5.79 15.67 -11.54
CA ALA A 181 -4.43 16.06 -11.20
C ALA A 181 -3.57 16.23 -12.46
N ASP A 182 -2.80 17.30 -12.53
CA ASP A 182 -1.84 17.53 -13.62
C ASP A 182 -0.47 16.97 -13.21
N LEU A 183 -0.29 15.66 -13.40
CA LEU A 183 0.92 14.93 -13.01
C LEU A 183 1.58 14.27 -14.20
N GLU A 184 2.85 14.57 -14.41
CA GLU A 184 3.70 13.81 -15.33
C GLU A 184 3.98 12.41 -14.76
N LEU A 185 4.02 11.39 -15.64
CA LEU A 185 4.34 10.02 -15.25
C LEU A 185 5.85 9.78 -15.40
N CYS A 186 6.47 9.24 -14.35
CA CYS A 186 7.86 8.82 -14.33
C CYS A 186 7.95 7.33 -13.97
N PRO A 187 7.65 6.41 -14.94
CA PRO A 187 7.75 4.98 -14.71
C PRO A 187 9.21 4.55 -14.57
N ILE A 188 9.47 3.69 -13.58
CA ILE A 188 10.78 3.09 -13.35
C ILE A 188 10.65 1.59 -13.50
N GLN A 189 11.37 1.03 -14.46
CA GLN A 189 11.40 -0.41 -14.66
C GLN A 189 12.00 -1.10 -13.43
N ARG A 190 11.32 -2.11 -12.93
CA ARG A 190 11.80 -2.90 -11.80
C ARG A 190 12.96 -3.77 -12.22
N LEU A 191 13.99 -3.82 -11.37
CA LEU A 191 15.11 -4.73 -11.50
C LEU A 191 14.88 -5.95 -10.61
N GLY A 192 14.92 -7.15 -11.19
CA GLY A 192 14.74 -8.43 -10.49
C GLY A 192 13.51 -9.22 -10.98
N SER A 193 13.63 -10.54 -10.95
CA SER A 193 12.55 -11.46 -11.32
C SER A 193 11.49 -11.55 -10.21
N TYR A 194 10.23 -11.67 -10.60
CA TYR A 194 9.08 -11.87 -9.72
C TYR A 194 8.97 -13.34 -9.24
N HIS A 195 10.06 -14.03 -9.01
CA HIS A 195 10.02 -15.42 -8.59
C HIS A 195 10.01 -15.55 -7.07
N GLY A 196 8.83 -15.66 -6.49
CA GLY A 196 8.60 -16.02 -5.09
C GLY A 196 8.70 -17.53 -4.78
N SER A 197 9.49 -18.32 -5.54
CA SER A 197 9.49 -19.79 -5.39
C SER A 197 10.84 -20.47 -5.16
N ASP A 198 11.98 -19.79 -5.19
CA ASP A 198 13.27 -20.49 -5.24
C ASP A 198 14.08 -20.51 -3.93
N MET A 199 13.44 -20.69 -2.75
CA MET A 199 14.16 -21.04 -1.52
C MET A 199 13.38 -22.05 -0.66
N ALA A 200 12.88 -23.14 -1.25
CA ALA A 200 12.40 -24.30 -0.52
C ALA A 200 12.91 -25.59 -1.19
N GLY A 201 14.15 -25.93 -0.96
CA GLY A 201 14.60 -27.31 -1.11
C GLY A 201 14.03 -28.16 0.01
N GLY A 202 13.13 -29.13 -0.31
CA GLY A 202 12.72 -30.15 0.66
C GLY A 202 11.30 -30.68 0.47
N SER A 203 11.19 -31.82 -0.27
CA SER A 203 10.20 -32.88 -0.19
C SER A 203 8.71 -32.60 -0.40
N GLY A 204 8.23 -33.04 -1.56
CA GLY A 204 7.08 -33.89 -1.81
C GLY A 204 5.72 -33.55 -1.17
N GLY A 205 4.80 -33.09 -2.00
CA GLY A 205 3.38 -33.03 -1.71
C GLY A 205 2.63 -32.42 -2.91
N ASP A 206 2.07 -33.29 -3.72
CA ASP A 206 1.19 -32.97 -4.84
C ASP A 206 -0.08 -32.31 -4.31
N ASP A 207 -0.24 -31.02 -4.54
CA ASP A 207 -1.51 -30.32 -4.33
C ASP A 207 -1.76 -29.36 -5.48
N GLY A 208 -2.78 -29.69 -6.27
CA GLY A 208 -3.25 -28.93 -7.40
C GLY A 208 -3.62 -27.48 -7.08
N GLY A 209 -2.64 -26.58 -7.15
CA GLY A 209 -2.80 -25.14 -7.03
C GLY A 209 -3.37 -24.56 -8.31
N ASN A 210 -4.53 -23.91 -8.20
CA ASN A 210 -5.23 -23.24 -9.27
C ASN A 210 -4.50 -21.91 -9.60
N PRO A 211 -4.27 -21.57 -10.90
CA PRO A 211 -3.45 -20.40 -11.33
C PRO A 211 -3.98 -19.00 -11.01
N ALA A 212 -4.98 -18.88 -10.15
CA ALA A 212 -5.55 -17.59 -9.73
C ALA A 212 -4.95 -16.99 -8.46
N ASP A 213 -4.01 -17.67 -7.78
CA ASP A 213 -3.41 -17.21 -6.52
C ASP A 213 -2.01 -16.59 -6.64
N GLY A 214 -1.43 -16.67 -7.81
CA GLY A 214 -0.23 -15.98 -8.23
C GLY A 214 -0.25 -15.97 -9.75
N LEU A 215 -0.19 -14.82 -10.35
CA LEU A 215 0.09 -14.70 -11.76
C LEU A 215 1.57 -15.05 -11.98
N ASP A 216 1.89 -16.34 -11.88
CA ASP A 216 3.17 -16.91 -12.30
C ASP A 216 2.98 -17.46 -13.71
N GLY A 217 3.23 -16.64 -14.69
CA GLY A 217 3.32 -17.03 -16.09
C GLY A 217 4.76 -16.88 -16.57
N ASP A 218 5.46 -18.00 -16.75
CA ASP A 218 6.73 -18.05 -17.47
C ASP A 218 6.50 -17.61 -18.93
N VAL A 219 6.86 -16.37 -19.24
CA VAL A 219 7.05 -15.93 -20.62
C VAL A 219 8.54 -15.72 -20.82
N ALA A 220 9.13 -16.61 -21.63
CA ALA A 220 10.48 -16.46 -22.13
C ALA A 220 10.58 -15.17 -22.95
N VAL A 221 11.28 -14.18 -22.40
CA VAL A 221 11.60 -12.93 -23.09
C VAL A 221 12.68 -13.22 -24.12
N SER A 222 12.36 -13.05 -25.39
CA SER A 222 13.32 -13.04 -26.50
C SER A 222 14.33 -11.91 -26.28
N SER A 223 15.60 -12.30 -26.16
CA SER A 223 16.74 -11.39 -26.10
C SER A 223 17.02 -10.82 -27.49
N ASP A 224 16.67 -9.57 -27.73
CA ASP A 224 17.32 -8.81 -28.78
C ASP A 224 17.41 -7.32 -28.41
N ASN A 225 18.68 -6.82 -28.44
CA ASN A 225 19.15 -5.45 -28.26
C ASN A 225 19.43 -4.98 -26.83
N HIS A 226 20.51 -5.48 -26.23
CA HIS A 226 21.17 -4.82 -25.12
C HIS A 226 22.66 -4.54 -25.46
N ASP A 227 23.08 -3.29 -25.28
CA ASP A 227 24.46 -2.85 -25.30
C ASP A 227 25.26 -3.65 -24.26
N PRO A 228 26.35 -4.37 -24.67
CA PRO A 228 27.10 -5.22 -23.75
C PRO A 228 27.87 -4.48 -22.64
N ASN A 229 27.89 -3.15 -22.63
CA ASN A 229 28.52 -2.36 -21.57
C ASN A 229 27.59 -2.02 -20.40
N THR A 230 26.28 -2.19 -20.53
CA THR A 230 25.30 -2.00 -19.45
C THR A 230 25.07 -3.27 -18.62
N ALA A 231 25.58 -4.41 -19.05
CA ALA A 231 25.45 -5.72 -18.39
C ALA A 231 26.35 -5.91 -17.15
N LYS A 232 27.13 -4.89 -16.74
CA LYS A 232 27.92 -4.96 -15.51
C LYS A 232 27.07 -4.62 -14.30
N GLN A 233 26.63 -5.66 -13.59
CA GLN A 233 26.02 -5.65 -12.26
C GLN A 233 24.54 -5.14 -12.20
N MET A 234 23.63 -5.79 -12.90
CA MET A 234 22.23 -5.76 -12.48
C MET A 234 22.11 -6.56 -11.18
N GLN A 235 22.17 -5.87 -10.06
CA GLN A 235 21.90 -6.45 -8.74
C GLN A 235 20.40 -6.78 -8.67
N GLU A 236 20.05 -8.06 -8.61
CA GLU A 236 18.66 -8.46 -8.35
C GLU A 236 18.24 -8.04 -6.94
N PHE A 237 17.16 -7.29 -6.83
CA PHE A 237 16.60 -6.90 -5.54
C PHE A 237 15.59 -7.94 -5.07
N LEU A 238 15.73 -8.37 -3.82
CA LEU A 238 14.72 -9.21 -3.17
C LEU A 238 13.39 -8.46 -3.07
N SER A 239 12.29 -9.20 -3.25
CA SER A 239 10.96 -8.62 -3.03
C SER A 239 10.73 -8.29 -1.55
N ALA A 240 9.83 -7.33 -1.28
CA ALA A 240 9.42 -7.04 0.09
C ALA A 240 8.84 -8.27 0.82
N SER A 241 8.19 -9.18 0.09
CA SER A 241 7.68 -10.45 0.63
C SER A 241 8.81 -11.35 1.08
N THR A 242 9.85 -11.52 0.26
CA THR A 242 11.05 -12.30 0.61
C THR A 242 11.76 -11.70 1.81
N CYS A 243 11.94 -10.37 1.85
CA CYS A 243 12.53 -9.68 3.00
C CYS A 243 11.71 -9.92 4.28
N ARG A 244 10.36 -9.85 4.22
CA ARG A 244 9.50 -10.15 5.36
C ARG A 244 9.62 -11.59 5.82
N SER A 245 9.66 -12.53 4.89
CA SER A 245 9.81 -13.97 5.23
C SER A 245 11.11 -14.23 5.96
N LEU A 246 12.21 -13.66 5.49
CA LEU A 246 13.52 -13.77 6.17
C LEU A 246 13.47 -13.16 7.57
N LEU A 247 12.95 -11.93 7.71
CA LEU A 247 12.90 -11.19 8.99
C LEU A 247 11.89 -11.78 9.99
N SER A 248 10.92 -12.58 9.53
CA SER A 248 9.97 -13.27 10.40
C SER A 248 10.54 -14.54 11.04
N GLY A 249 11.66 -15.07 10.54
CA GLY A 249 12.40 -16.19 11.13
C GLY A 249 13.33 -15.72 12.26
N ASP A 250 14.62 -15.88 12.06
CA ASP A 250 15.65 -15.29 12.94
C ASP A 250 16.05 -13.91 12.41
N PRO A 251 15.62 -12.80 13.06
CA PRO A 251 15.90 -11.47 12.57
C PRO A 251 17.40 -11.14 12.48
N ASN A 252 18.23 -11.68 13.37
CA ASN A 252 19.67 -11.42 13.37
C ASN A 252 20.37 -12.12 12.21
N ALA A 253 20.04 -13.37 11.95
CA ALA A 253 20.53 -14.08 10.77
C ALA A 253 20.03 -13.42 9.48
N ALA A 254 18.77 -13.00 9.45
CA ALA A 254 18.21 -12.28 8.31
C ALA A 254 18.93 -10.95 8.02
N LEU A 255 19.24 -10.15 9.05
CA LEU A 255 19.98 -8.90 8.88
C LEU A 255 21.39 -9.14 8.30
N HIS A 256 22.04 -10.23 8.71
CA HIS A 256 23.33 -10.60 8.13
C HIS A 256 23.20 -10.92 6.63
N ILE A 257 22.24 -11.76 6.25
CA ILE A 257 21.95 -12.10 4.86
C ILE A 257 21.64 -10.85 4.02
N LEU A 258 20.73 -10.00 4.52
CA LEU A 258 20.31 -8.77 3.82
C LEU A 258 21.48 -7.77 3.63
N ARG A 259 22.43 -7.77 4.57
CA ARG A 259 23.65 -6.96 4.47
C ARG A 259 24.60 -7.53 3.44
N GLU A 260 24.94 -8.81 3.49
CA GLU A 260 25.85 -9.46 2.56
C GLU A 260 25.37 -9.36 1.11
N GLN A 261 24.05 -9.52 0.92
CA GLN A 261 23.40 -9.40 -0.38
C GLN A 261 23.11 -7.95 -0.78
N LYS A 262 23.49 -6.95 0.02
CA LYS A 262 23.22 -5.52 -0.20
C LYS A 262 21.73 -5.20 -0.45
N GLN A 263 20.86 -5.93 0.21
CA GLN A 263 19.40 -5.76 0.05
C GLN A 263 18.81 -4.62 0.89
N LEU A 264 19.62 -4.01 1.75
CA LEU A 264 19.27 -2.82 2.54
C LEU A 264 20.43 -1.82 2.53
N PRO A 265 20.16 -0.50 2.45
CA PRO A 265 21.16 0.52 2.73
C PRO A 265 21.73 0.38 4.15
N GLU A 266 23.02 0.64 4.36
CA GLU A 266 23.67 0.49 5.68
C GLU A 266 22.99 1.31 6.77
N SER A 267 22.60 2.57 6.47
CA SER A 267 21.85 3.41 7.41
C SER A 267 20.52 2.79 7.87
N ASN A 268 19.87 2.02 6.99
CA ASN A 268 18.62 1.34 7.29
C ASN A 268 18.87 0.04 8.06
N LEU A 269 19.97 -0.66 7.82
CA LEU A 269 20.39 -1.81 8.62
C LEU A 269 20.65 -1.43 10.08
N ASP A 270 21.36 -0.34 10.32
CA ASP A 270 21.64 0.13 11.68
C ASP A 270 20.35 0.54 12.40
N LEU A 271 19.43 1.19 11.67
CA LEU A 271 18.12 1.55 12.21
C LEU A 271 17.27 0.32 12.57
N LEU A 272 17.32 -0.74 11.75
CA LEU A 272 16.65 -2.01 12.05
C LEU A 272 17.22 -2.71 13.27
N ARG A 273 18.54 -2.71 13.44
CA ARG A 273 19.18 -3.26 14.64
C ARG A 273 18.73 -2.52 15.89
N GLN A 274 18.80 -1.19 15.89
CA GLN A 274 18.31 -0.36 16.99
C GLN A 274 16.83 -0.59 17.29
N TYR A 275 16.00 -0.80 16.26
CA TYR A 275 14.60 -1.14 16.46
C TYR A 275 14.43 -2.49 17.18
N LEU A 276 15.16 -3.52 16.77
CA LEU A 276 15.11 -4.85 17.34
C LEU A 276 15.66 -4.95 18.76
N ASP A 277 16.57 -4.05 19.17
CA ASP A 277 17.05 -3.97 20.56
C ASP A 277 15.91 -3.60 21.53
N THR A 278 14.84 -2.97 21.04
CA THR A 278 13.75 -2.46 21.88
C THR A 278 12.40 -3.09 21.56
N TYR A 279 12.13 -3.37 20.30
CA TYR A 279 10.84 -3.79 19.78
C TYR A 279 10.96 -5.09 18.97
N ALA A 280 9.82 -5.61 18.53
CA ALA A 280 9.73 -6.78 17.67
C ALA A 280 9.01 -6.44 16.37
N PHE A 281 9.27 -7.19 15.32
CA PHE A 281 8.49 -7.13 14.08
C PHE A 281 7.09 -7.69 14.30
N LEU A 282 6.08 -7.06 13.73
CA LEU A 282 4.71 -7.54 13.78
C LEU A 282 4.33 -8.29 12.50
N SER A 283 3.45 -9.24 12.67
CA SER A 283 2.77 -10.00 11.63
C SER A 283 1.26 -10.03 11.89
N GLU A 284 0.48 -10.50 10.94
CA GLU A 284 -0.97 -10.69 11.12
C GLU A 284 -1.31 -11.64 12.29
N GLN A 285 -0.42 -12.57 12.62
CA GLN A 285 -0.62 -13.52 13.74
C GLN A 285 -0.68 -12.81 15.09
N ASP A 286 0.05 -11.71 15.23
CA ASP A 286 0.12 -10.94 16.47
C ASP A 286 -1.20 -10.18 16.76
N LEU A 287 -2.08 -10.11 15.78
CA LEU A 287 -3.43 -9.53 15.89
C LEU A 287 -4.52 -10.57 16.18
N SER A 288 -4.17 -11.86 16.29
CA SER A 288 -5.15 -12.95 16.36
C SER A 288 -6.11 -12.83 17.53
N ALA A 289 -5.63 -12.45 18.71
CA ALA A 289 -6.47 -12.32 19.90
C ALA A 289 -7.43 -11.12 19.78
N GLN A 290 -6.94 -9.96 19.31
CA GLN A 290 -7.74 -8.77 19.13
C GLN A 290 -8.82 -8.98 18.06
N LEU A 291 -8.46 -9.64 16.93
CA LEU A 291 -9.41 -9.99 15.89
C LEU A 291 -10.49 -10.94 16.41
N HIS A 292 -10.09 -11.99 17.14
CA HIS A 292 -11.08 -12.94 17.69
C HIS A 292 -12.08 -12.23 18.62
N TYR A 293 -11.58 -11.34 19.49
CA TYR A 293 -12.44 -10.53 20.36
C TYR A 293 -13.42 -9.65 19.53
N ALA A 294 -12.92 -8.96 18.51
CA ALA A 294 -13.74 -8.12 17.65
C ALA A 294 -14.84 -8.94 16.93
N LEU A 295 -14.48 -10.13 16.43
CA LEU A 295 -15.43 -11.04 15.78
C LEU A 295 -16.49 -11.55 16.76
N LEU A 296 -16.13 -11.91 18.00
CA LEU A 296 -17.08 -12.35 19.01
C LEU A 296 -18.03 -11.23 19.44
N ALA A 297 -17.49 -10.02 19.66
CA ALA A 297 -18.27 -8.86 20.10
C ALA A 297 -19.36 -8.46 19.09
N GLN A 298 -19.14 -8.75 17.79
CA GLN A 298 -20.05 -8.34 16.72
C GLN A 298 -20.79 -9.49 16.06
N ARG A 299 -20.72 -10.67 16.64
CA ARG A 299 -21.28 -11.90 16.08
C ARG A 299 -22.77 -11.77 15.74
N ASP A 300 -23.55 -11.15 16.59
CA ASP A 300 -25.02 -11.08 16.45
C ASP A 300 -25.44 -10.03 15.41
N SER A 301 -24.78 -8.88 15.35
CA SER A 301 -25.01 -7.84 14.34
C SER A 301 -24.49 -8.23 12.95
N GLY A 302 -23.54 -9.17 12.87
CA GLY A 302 -22.82 -9.52 11.65
C GLY A 302 -21.75 -8.49 11.27
N TYR A 303 -21.14 -8.65 10.09
CA TYR A 303 -19.93 -7.91 9.70
C TYR A 303 -20.10 -7.12 8.40
N SER A 304 -21.29 -7.12 7.79
CA SER A 304 -21.51 -6.43 6.50
C SER A 304 -21.46 -4.90 6.60
N ALA A 305 -21.45 -4.36 7.80
CA ALA A 305 -21.26 -2.93 8.05
C ALA A 305 -19.79 -2.48 7.88
N TYR A 306 -18.86 -3.41 7.67
CA TYR A 306 -17.44 -3.10 7.53
C TYR A 306 -16.97 -3.16 6.08
N LEU A 307 -15.99 -2.34 5.76
CA LEU A 307 -15.38 -2.24 4.43
C LEU A 307 -14.91 -3.62 3.93
N ASP A 308 -15.04 -3.89 2.64
CA ASP A 308 -14.73 -5.18 1.97
C ASP A 308 -15.53 -6.41 2.47
N CYS A 309 -16.41 -6.28 3.46
CA CYS A 309 -17.16 -7.39 4.06
C CYS A 309 -18.61 -7.41 3.58
N GLY A 310 -18.87 -7.92 2.37
CA GLY A 310 -20.25 -8.13 1.89
C GLY A 310 -21.03 -9.18 2.69
N SER A 311 -22.34 -9.28 2.44
CA SER A 311 -23.26 -10.20 3.13
C SER A 311 -22.80 -11.66 3.13
N ASP A 312 -22.27 -12.14 2.00
CA ASP A 312 -21.80 -13.53 1.84
C ASP A 312 -20.59 -13.82 2.72
N LEU A 313 -19.58 -12.91 2.73
CA LEU A 313 -18.43 -13.06 3.60
C LEU A 313 -18.82 -12.94 5.07
N SER A 314 -19.70 -12.01 5.41
CA SER A 314 -20.25 -11.86 6.77
C SER A 314 -20.93 -13.14 7.27
N ALA A 315 -21.79 -13.76 6.45
CA ALA A 315 -22.44 -15.02 6.77
C ALA A 315 -21.43 -16.17 6.95
N ARG A 316 -20.43 -16.21 6.08
CA ARG A 316 -19.35 -17.22 6.13
C ARG A 316 -18.50 -17.07 7.39
N ILE A 317 -18.11 -15.84 7.77
CA ILE A 317 -17.39 -15.55 9.02
C ILE A 317 -18.21 -16.06 10.22
N ARG A 318 -19.50 -15.71 10.31
CA ARG A 318 -20.39 -16.16 11.40
C ARG A 318 -20.46 -17.68 11.51
N LYS A 319 -20.62 -18.37 10.38
CA LYS A 319 -20.70 -19.85 10.32
C LYS A 319 -19.40 -20.51 10.77
N SER A 320 -18.24 -19.90 10.43
CA SER A 320 -16.91 -20.49 10.67
C SER A 320 -16.27 -20.04 11.98
N LEU A 321 -16.88 -19.10 12.71
CA LEU A 321 -16.29 -18.46 13.90
C LEU A 321 -15.90 -19.47 14.99
N GLY A 322 -16.65 -20.55 15.17
CA GLY A 322 -16.33 -21.60 16.14
C GLY A 322 -15.05 -22.41 15.81
N ALA A 323 -14.55 -22.29 14.58
CA ALA A 323 -13.31 -22.92 14.14
C ALA A 323 -12.12 -21.94 14.09
N TYR A 324 -12.29 -20.71 14.61
CA TYR A 324 -11.21 -19.74 14.68
C TYR A 324 -10.03 -20.25 15.51
N LYS A 325 -8.82 -20.17 15.00
CA LYS A 325 -7.58 -20.51 15.71
C LYS A 325 -6.62 -19.31 15.78
N ASN A 326 -6.39 -18.67 14.65
CA ASN A 326 -5.55 -17.50 14.51
C ASN A 326 -5.91 -16.76 13.21
N PHE A 327 -5.33 -15.60 12.97
CA PHE A 327 -5.64 -14.73 11.82
C PHE A 327 -5.44 -15.45 10.48
N SER A 328 -4.22 -15.98 10.24
CA SER A 328 -3.87 -16.66 8.98
C SER A 328 -4.75 -17.87 8.70
N GLY A 329 -4.83 -18.79 9.67
CA GLY A 329 -5.65 -20.00 9.52
C GLY A 329 -7.13 -19.69 9.31
N PHE A 330 -7.62 -18.55 9.86
CA PHE A 330 -8.99 -18.13 9.62
C PHE A 330 -9.17 -17.56 8.21
N CYS A 331 -8.19 -16.82 7.67
CA CYS A 331 -8.18 -16.43 6.26
C CYS A 331 -8.26 -17.66 5.34
N ASP A 332 -7.46 -18.68 5.60
CA ASP A 332 -7.42 -19.90 4.77
C ASP A 332 -8.73 -20.69 4.87
N LEU A 333 -9.33 -20.75 6.05
CA LEU A 333 -10.64 -21.39 6.26
C LEU A 333 -11.77 -20.66 5.49
N LEU A 334 -11.69 -19.33 5.40
CA LEU A 334 -12.70 -18.53 4.71
C LEU A 334 -12.49 -18.47 3.19
N LYS A 335 -11.31 -18.82 2.68
CA LYS A 335 -10.97 -18.78 1.25
C LYS A 335 -11.90 -19.67 0.42
N ASN A 336 -12.25 -19.21 -0.78
CA ASN A 336 -12.96 -19.96 -1.80
C ASN A 336 -12.63 -19.43 -3.19
N LYS A 337 -13.28 -19.96 -4.23
CA LYS A 337 -13.03 -19.56 -5.64
C LYS A 337 -13.31 -18.07 -5.90
N SER A 338 -14.25 -17.45 -5.17
CA SER A 338 -14.64 -16.04 -5.35
C SER A 338 -14.02 -15.07 -4.35
N LEU A 339 -13.38 -15.56 -3.27
CA LEU A 339 -12.80 -14.77 -2.20
C LEU A 339 -11.31 -15.09 -2.06
N THR A 340 -10.47 -14.18 -2.55
CA THR A 340 -9.02 -14.30 -2.40
C THR A 340 -8.59 -14.08 -0.95
N ARG A 341 -7.46 -14.67 -0.55
CA ARG A 341 -6.89 -14.50 0.79
C ARG A 341 -6.68 -13.03 1.15
N ALA A 342 -6.16 -12.23 0.20
CA ALA A 342 -5.92 -10.80 0.42
C ALA A 342 -7.21 -10.02 0.71
N ARG A 343 -8.31 -10.31 -0.01
CA ARG A 343 -9.62 -9.68 0.25
C ARG A 343 -10.17 -10.06 1.62
N ILE A 344 -10.04 -11.33 2.02
CA ILE A 344 -10.45 -11.79 3.34
C ILE A 344 -9.62 -11.11 4.43
N ALA A 345 -8.30 -11.07 4.29
CA ALA A 345 -7.41 -10.42 5.24
C ALA A 345 -7.75 -8.92 5.41
N ARG A 346 -8.04 -8.20 4.31
CA ARG A 346 -8.52 -6.81 4.39
C ARG A 346 -9.83 -6.71 5.15
N ALA A 347 -10.85 -7.51 4.80
CA ALA A 347 -12.13 -7.49 5.50
C ALA A 347 -11.98 -7.78 7.00
N LEU A 348 -11.16 -8.76 7.39
CA LEU A 348 -10.88 -9.06 8.79
C LEU A 348 -10.15 -7.89 9.49
N THR A 349 -9.22 -7.24 8.80
CA THR A 349 -8.54 -6.05 9.31
C THR A 349 -9.53 -4.88 9.44
N HIS A 350 -10.44 -4.69 8.49
CA HIS A 350 -11.47 -3.65 8.58
C HIS A 350 -12.46 -3.89 9.74
N ILE A 351 -12.81 -5.13 10.01
CA ILE A 351 -13.61 -5.48 11.20
C ILE A 351 -12.82 -5.18 12.48
N LEU A 352 -11.55 -5.56 12.55
CA LEU A 352 -10.68 -5.28 13.68
C LEU A 352 -10.53 -3.78 13.94
N LEU A 353 -10.31 -3.01 12.88
CA LEU A 353 -10.12 -1.57 12.94
C LEU A 353 -11.42 -0.77 12.91
N GLN A 354 -12.57 -1.44 12.88
CA GLN A 354 -13.90 -0.82 12.85
C GLN A 354 -14.09 0.17 11.70
N LEU A 355 -13.52 -0.14 10.51
CA LEU A 355 -13.64 0.68 9.31
C LEU A 355 -15.00 0.42 8.65
N PRO A 356 -15.94 1.38 8.63
CA PRO A 356 -17.26 1.17 8.08
C PRO A 356 -17.27 1.02 6.56
N ALA A 357 -18.21 0.22 6.04
CA ALA A 357 -18.43 0.06 4.61
C ALA A 357 -18.85 1.38 3.94
N GLU A 358 -19.69 2.14 4.65
CA GLU A 358 -20.10 3.48 4.26
C GLU A 358 -19.37 4.47 5.17
N ALA A 359 -18.38 5.15 4.63
CA ALA A 359 -17.80 6.28 5.33
C ALA A 359 -18.88 7.38 5.44
N PRO A 360 -19.04 8.04 6.62
CA PRO A 360 -19.97 9.14 6.79
C PRO A 360 -19.68 10.33 5.87
N ALA A 361 -18.51 10.37 5.27
CA ALA A 361 -18.10 11.26 4.18
C ALA A 361 -17.05 10.56 3.32
N PRO A 362 -16.97 10.86 2.01
CA PRO A 362 -15.92 10.30 1.17
C PRO A 362 -14.53 10.75 1.66
N LEU A 363 -13.56 9.84 1.65
CA LEU A 363 -12.17 10.16 1.94
C LEU A 363 -11.60 11.18 0.95
N ILE A 364 -12.06 11.12 -0.28
CA ILE A 364 -11.64 12.01 -1.37
C ILE A 364 -12.79 12.94 -1.69
N GLY A 365 -12.55 14.24 -1.60
CA GLY A 365 -13.50 15.27 -1.98
C GLY A 365 -13.81 15.27 -3.48
N THR A 366 -14.82 16.01 -3.88
CA THR A 366 -15.21 16.18 -5.30
C THR A 366 -14.13 16.89 -6.12
N ASP A 367 -13.24 17.61 -5.47
CA ASP A 367 -12.06 18.27 -6.04
C ASP A 367 -10.83 17.35 -6.09
N GLY A 368 -10.96 16.08 -5.74
CA GLY A 368 -9.86 15.11 -5.69
C GLY A 368 -8.96 15.23 -4.46
N SER A 369 -9.25 16.13 -3.50
CA SER A 369 -8.42 16.33 -2.31
C SER A 369 -8.77 15.38 -1.17
N VAL A 370 -7.81 15.22 -0.23
CA VAL A 370 -8.02 14.54 1.06
C VAL A 370 -8.26 15.59 2.16
N PRO A 371 -8.90 15.21 3.30
CA PRO A 371 -9.29 16.19 4.32
C PRO A 371 -8.12 16.77 5.13
N TYR A 372 -6.97 16.15 5.11
CA TYR A 372 -5.72 16.63 5.75
C TYR A 372 -4.49 15.93 5.19
N LEU A 373 -3.34 16.57 5.33
CA LEU A 373 -2.02 16.04 5.00
C LEU A 373 -1.25 15.76 6.30
N ARG A 374 -1.10 14.49 6.68
CA ARG A 374 -0.38 14.11 7.89
C ARG A 374 1.10 13.87 7.61
N VAL A 375 1.98 14.64 8.22
CA VAL A 375 3.43 14.49 8.13
C VAL A 375 3.90 13.39 9.08
N LEU A 376 4.68 12.43 8.59
CA LEU A 376 5.40 11.44 9.39
C LEU A 376 6.84 11.86 9.64
N GLY A 377 7.44 12.57 8.71
CA GLY A 377 8.78 13.12 8.85
C GLY A 377 9.22 13.90 7.63
N PHE A 378 10.30 14.66 7.78
CA PHE A 378 10.91 15.44 6.70
C PHE A 378 12.41 15.64 6.94
N ARG A 379 13.15 15.96 5.88
CA ARG A 379 14.55 16.38 5.97
C ARG A 379 14.63 17.83 6.42
N SER A 380 15.59 18.16 7.28
CA SER A 380 15.81 19.54 7.73
C SER A 380 16.09 20.52 6.58
N SER A 381 16.60 20.02 5.44
CA SER A 381 16.80 20.81 4.21
C SER A 381 15.50 21.08 3.41
N ALA A 382 14.36 20.52 3.81
CA ALA A 382 13.09 20.64 3.10
C ALA A 382 12.18 21.79 3.59
N ASP A 383 12.72 22.76 4.30
CA ASP A 383 11.94 23.91 4.80
C ASP A 383 11.24 24.69 3.68
N GLY A 384 11.91 24.86 2.53
CA GLY A 384 11.32 25.48 1.34
C GLY A 384 10.11 24.71 0.82
N LEU A 385 10.19 23.38 0.77
CA LEU A 385 9.06 22.51 0.37
C LEU A 385 7.87 22.66 1.31
N LEU A 386 8.10 22.63 2.63
CA LEU A 386 7.03 22.77 3.62
C LEU A 386 6.36 24.14 3.55
N HIS A 387 7.12 25.19 3.23
CA HIS A 387 6.59 26.54 3.01
C HIS A 387 5.65 26.58 1.80
N GLU A 388 6.08 26.04 0.67
CA GLU A 388 5.27 25.98 -0.55
C GLU A 388 3.98 25.14 -0.35
N ILE A 389 4.08 23.99 0.31
CA ILE A 389 2.89 23.17 0.61
C ILE A 389 1.90 23.97 1.47
N LYS A 390 2.35 24.73 2.46
CA LYS A 390 1.46 25.55 3.29
C LYS A 390 0.74 26.64 2.50
N GLN A 391 1.30 27.10 1.38
CA GLN A 391 0.69 28.14 0.53
C GLN A 391 -0.27 27.53 -0.52
N HIS A 392 0.03 26.35 -1.03
CA HIS A 392 -0.66 25.79 -2.18
C HIS A 392 -1.57 24.59 -1.86
N ALA A 393 -1.39 23.96 -0.70
CA ALA A 393 -2.20 22.79 -0.34
C ALA A 393 -3.68 23.15 -0.18
N SER A 394 -4.55 22.30 -0.73
CA SER A 394 -6.01 22.41 -0.58
C SER A 394 -6.53 21.90 0.77
N ALA A 395 -5.66 21.30 1.60
CA ALA A 395 -6.00 20.83 2.93
C ALA A 395 -4.88 21.14 3.94
N PRO A 396 -5.20 21.19 5.26
CA PRO A 396 -4.23 21.54 6.29
C PRO A 396 -3.07 20.52 6.38
N LEU A 397 -1.84 21.03 6.48
CA LEU A 397 -0.64 20.25 6.74
C LEU A 397 -0.46 20.04 8.25
N VAL A 398 -0.53 18.79 8.69
CA VAL A 398 -0.56 18.39 10.09
C VAL A 398 0.76 17.74 10.49
N THR A 399 1.53 18.40 11.32
CA THR A 399 2.79 17.90 11.89
C THR A 399 2.63 17.31 13.29
N ARG A 400 1.57 17.70 14.00
CA ARG A 400 1.22 17.19 15.33
C ARG A 400 -0.24 16.74 15.34
N PRO A 401 -0.57 15.53 15.79
CA PRO A 401 -1.95 15.03 15.88
C PRO A 401 -2.89 15.96 16.69
N ALA A 402 -2.38 16.70 17.67
CA ALA A 402 -3.17 17.68 18.41
C ALA A 402 -3.79 18.78 17.52
N GLN A 403 -3.12 19.16 16.42
CA GLN A 403 -3.64 20.14 15.46
C GLN A 403 -4.94 19.66 14.80
N LEU A 404 -5.09 18.36 14.53
CA LEU A 404 -6.33 17.81 13.95
C LEU A 404 -7.51 17.89 14.91
N ARG A 405 -7.26 17.81 16.22
CA ARG A 405 -8.30 18.01 17.23
C ARG A 405 -8.75 19.47 17.29
N GLU A 406 -7.86 20.41 17.07
CA GLU A 406 -8.19 21.83 16.95
C GLU A 406 -8.99 22.12 15.68
N LEU A 407 -8.56 21.55 14.54
CA LEU A 407 -9.24 21.68 13.24
C LEU A 407 -10.65 21.06 13.26
N SER A 408 -10.86 19.94 13.97
CA SER A 408 -12.17 19.29 14.09
C SER A 408 -13.21 20.10 14.88
N GLN A 409 -12.78 21.14 15.58
CA GLN A 409 -13.66 22.07 16.32
C GLN A 409 -14.09 23.27 15.47
N THR A 410 -13.52 23.44 14.28
CA THR A 410 -13.91 24.51 13.34
C THR A 410 -14.92 23.98 12.31
N ASP A 411 -16.00 24.72 12.07
CA ASP A 411 -17.20 24.27 11.31
C ASP A 411 -16.98 23.81 9.87
N ALA A 412 -15.86 24.14 9.26
CA ALA A 412 -15.62 23.90 7.82
C ALA A 412 -15.01 22.52 7.48
N ALA A 413 -14.42 21.81 8.45
CA ALA A 413 -13.71 20.54 8.20
C ALA A 413 -14.27 19.36 9.00
N SER A 414 -15.46 19.49 9.58
CA SER A 414 -15.81 18.77 10.80
C SER A 414 -16.05 17.24 10.66
N GLY A 415 -16.72 16.78 9.61
CA GLY A 415 -17.17 15.38 9.56
C GLY A 415 -16.08 14.39 9.09
N ALA A 416 -15.54 14.60 7.91
CA ALA A 416 -14.57 13.69 7.27
C ALA A 416 -13.23 13.69 8.01
N THR A 417 -12.69 14.88 8.31
CA THR A 417 -11.40 15.02 9.03
C THR A 417 -11.44 14.30 10.38
N GLN A 418 -12.51 14.50 11.16
CA GLN A 418 -12.66 13.90 12.47
C GLN A 418 -12.77 12.36 12.37
N THR A 419 -13.53 11.86 11.41
CA THR A 419 -13.75 10.41 11.23
C THR A 419 -12.45 9.71 10.82
N PHE A 420 -11.78 10.17 9.77
CA PHE A 420 -10.56 9.52 9.27
C PHE A 420 -9.41 9.64 10.26
N PHE A 421 -9.31 10.77 10.95
CA PHE A 421 -8.32 10.92 11.99
C PHE A 421 -8.55 9.98 13.19
N ALA A 422 -9.80 9.82 13.64
CA ALA A 422 -10.13 8.87 14.70
C ALA A 422 -9.81 7.43 14.29
N GLN A 423 -10.06 7.06 13.03
CA GLN A 423 -9.71 5.75 12.48
C GLN A 423 -8.19 5.54 12.46
N ASP A 424 -7.42 6.54 12.04
CA ASP A 424 -5.96 6.49 12.02
C ASP A 424 -5.37 6.31 13.42
N LEU A 425 -5.90 7.03 14.43
CA LEU A 425 -5.47 6.89 15.81
C LEU A 425 -5.82 5.53 16.38
N PHE A 426 -7.04 5.05 16.14
CA PHE A 426 -7.45 3.75 16.61
C PHE A 426 -6.58 2.64 15.98
N ALA A 427 -6.29 2.72 14.69
CA ALA A 427 -5.38 1.79 14.03
C ALA A 427 -3.98 1.80 14.66
N ALA A 428 -3.43 2.98 14.97
CA ALA A 428 -2.16 3.11 15.66
C ALA A 428 -2.20 2.49 17.07
N ASP A 429 -3.29 2.65 17.81
CA ASP A 429 -3.45 2.06 19.14
C ASP A 429 -3.59 0.53 19.09
N VAL A 430 -4.30 -0.02 18.10
CA VAL A 430 -4.38 -1.47 17.86
C VAL A 430 -3.00 -2.03 17.55
N TYR A 431 -2.23 -1.37 16.67
CA TYR A 431 -0.85 -1.76 16.35
C TYR A 431 0.06 -1.75 17.60
N ARG A 432 0.01 -0.66 18.40
CA ARG A 432 0.77 -0.54 19.65
C ARG A 432 0.38 -1.60 20.67
N SER A 433 -0.91 -1.92 20.77
CA SER A 433 -1.40 -2.98 21.66
C SER A 433 -0.83 -4.34 21.27
N ALA A 434 -0.76 -4.67 19.97
CA ALA A 434 -0.13 -5.89 19.49
C ALA A 434 1.37 -5.93 19.82
N LEU A 435 2.07 -4.81 19.62
CA LEU A 435 3.50 -4.69 19.93
C LEU A 435 3.76 -4.85 21.41
N LEU A 436 2.97 -4.19 22.28
CA LEU A 436 3.04 -4.33 23.74
C LEU A 436 2.84 -5.79 24.17
N HIS A 437 1.87 -6.46 23.58
CA HIS A 437 1.59 -7.86 23.88
C HIS A 437 2.76 -8.77 23.47
N LYS A 438 3.38 -8.50 22.32
CA LYS A 438 4.46 -9.33 21.75
C LYS A 438 5.78 -9.21 22.51
N CYS A 439 6.21 -7.99 22.85
CA CYS A 439 7.55 -7.74 23.42
C CYS A 439 7.54 -7.01 24.77
N GLY A 440 6.37 -6.78 25.38
CA GLY A 440 6.25 -6.10 26.69
C GLY A 440 6.55 -4.61 26.64
N ARG A 441 6.79 -4.03 25.47
CA ARG A 441 7.15 -2.63 25.25
C ARG A 441 6.38 -2.05 24.08
N CYS A 442 6.10 -0.75 24.12
CA CYS A 442 5.58 0.01 22.98
C CYS A 442 6.11 1.44 23.04
N TYR A 443 6.10 2.10 21.90
CA TYR A 443 6.41 3.53 21.79
C TYR A 443 5.25 4.39 22.31
N ALA A 444 5.49 5.70 22.46
CA ALA A 444 4.47 6.67 22.87
C ALA A 444 3.27 6.65 21.89
N ASP A 445 2.08 6.98 22.39
CA ASP A 445 0.90 7.15 21.54
C ASP A 445 1.12 8.24 20.48
N ASP A 446 0.31 8.20 19.42
CA ASP A 446 0.46 9.10 18.29
C ASP A 446 0.31 10.59 18.65
N TYR A 447 -0.39 10.94 19.74
CA TYR A 447 -0.47 12.34 20.21
C TYR A 447 0.85 12.85 20.78
N ARG A 448 1.67 11.96 21.34
CA ARG A 448 2.96 12.26 21.97
C ARG A 448 4.15 11.97 21.06
N ARG A 449 3.94 11.15 20.03
CA ARG A 449 5.01 10.81 19.08
C ARG A 449 5.38 12.04 18.26
N ARG A 450 6.67 12.33 18.20
CA ARG A 450 7.23 13.38 17.35
C ARG A 450 7.43 12.82 15.94
N ILE A 451 7.27 13.68 14.95
CA ILE A 451 7.65 13.37 13.56
C ILE A 451 9.16 13.19 13.46
N GLU A 452 9.59 12.43 12.47
CA GLU A 452 11.00 12.19 12.20
C GLU A 452 11.61 13.39 11.46
N ILE A 453 12.72 13.91 11.97
CA ILE A 453 13.51 14.96 11.32
C ILE A 453 14.92 14.42 11.09
N VAL A 454 15.39 14.51 9.84
CA VAL A 454 16.69 13.97 9.42
C VAL A 454 17.56 15.06 8.81
#